data_c7a3a97a6390ae0d38e872f4f6733d83
#
_entry.id   c7a3a97a6390ae0d38e872f4f6733d83
#
_cell.length_a   1.000
_cell.length_b   1.000
_cell.length_c   1.000
_cell.angle_alpha   90.00
_cell.angle_beta   90.00
_cell.angle_gamma   90.00
#
_symmetry.space_group_name_H-M   'P 1'
#
loop_
_entity.id
_entity.type
_entity.pdbx_description
1 polymer ?
#
loop_
_entity_poly.entity_id
_entity_poly.type
_entity_poly.pdbx_seq_one_letter_code
_entity_poly.pdbx_strand_id
1 'polypeptide(L)'
;MDLSALVPRRGPNLAALLTLAAMVGGAASTLQAQASPKIPAELVPVRAALDKYRDPIVAVHDGYFSTLGCIDFPTGEKGNGMMSYKPGAMGVHFLNPALIGPKLDPMKPQVLLYEWVGDRLQLTGAEWFMPAQLSKTAPMIHGQSLQGPMEGHEPVLPKELHHWDLHVWLWKDNPNGLFSSTNSAVKCAKGPYSFAEKGPKMVMQ
;
A
#
# COMPACT_ATOMS: atom_id res chain seq x y z
N MET A 1 -36.92 -79.17 11.20
CA MET A 1 -36.99 -78.89 12.64
C MET A 1 -37.35 -77.47 12.81
N ASP A 2 -38.58 -77.31 13.20
CA ASP A 2 -39.28 -76.03 13.40
C ASP A 2 -38.96 -75.48 14.79
N LEU A 3 -38.63 -74.24 14.92
CA LEU A 3 -38.66 -73.48 16.16
C LEU A 3 -39.12 -72.04 15.90
N SER A 4 -40.44 -71.99 15.81
CA SER A 4 -41.19 -70.73 16.11
C SER A 4 -41.08 -70.49 17.60
N ALA A 5 -40.73 -69.26 18.01
CA ALA A 5 -41.30 -68.65 19.22
C ALA A 5 -40.74 -67.25 19.55
N LEU A 6 -41.71 -66.41 19.80
CA LEU A 6 -41.74 -65.29 20.77
C LEU A 6 -41.23 -63.91 20.37
N VAL A 7 -42.20 -63.15 19.89
CA VAL A 7 -42.23 -61.67 19.89
C VAL A 7 -42.76 -61.21 21.24
N PRO A 8 -42.15 -60.22 21.91
CA PRO A 8 -42.83 -59.38 22.85
C PRO A 8 -43.16 -58.02 22.20
N ARG A 9 -44.41 -57.68 22.16
CA ARG A 9 -44.95 -56.35 21.88
C ARG A 9 -44.58 -55.42 23.05
N ARG A 10 -43.93 -54.32 22.73
CA ARG A 10 -43.86 -53.16 23.63
C ARG A 10 -44.34 -51.90 22.89
N GLY A 11 -45.17 -51.15 23.60
CA GLY A 11 -45.96 -50.05 23.15
C GLY A 11 -45.18 -48.76 22.83
N PRO A 12 -45.89 -47.69 22.41
CA PRO A 12 -45.28 -46.51 21.82
C PRO A 12 -44.69 -45.62 22.91
N ASN A 13 -43.37 -45.44 22.89
CA ASN A 13 -42.74 -44.38 23.63
C ASN A 13 -42.76 -43.10 22.78
N LEU A 14 -43.46 -42.10 23.28
CA LEU A 14 -43.31 -40.72 22.84
C LEU A 14 -41.89 -40.25 23.07
N ALA A 15 -41.09 -40.19 22.03
CA ALA A 15 -39.79 -39.50 22.08
C ALA A 15 -40.03 -38.07 21.62
N ALA A 16 -39.84 -37.13 22.57
CA ALA A 16 -39.89 -35.72 22.34
C ALA A 16 -38.78 -35.32 21.31
N LEU A 17 -39.19 -34.78 20.19
CA LEU A 17 -38.29 -34.12 19.24
C LEU A 17 -37.82 -32.78 19.84
N LEU A 18 -36.63 -32.78 20.39
CA LEU A 18 -35.88 -31.57 20.66
C LEU A 18 -35.30 -31.05 19.35
N THR A 19 -35.97 -30.07 18.74
CA THR A 19 -35.42 -29.30 17.63
C THR A 19 -34.34 -28.37 18.15
N LEU A 20 -33.08 -28.76 17.93
CA LEU A 20 -31.92 -27.88 18.15
C LEU A 20 -31.84 -26.87 16.99
N ALA A 21 -32.36 -25.67 17.21
CA ALA A 21 -32.17 -24.54 16.29
C ALA A 21 -30.71 -24.08 16.38
N ALA A 22 -29.87 -24.53 15.46
CA ALA A 22 -28.54 -23.97 15.29
C ALA A 22 -28.65 -22.54 14.78
N MET A 23 -28.48 -21.58 15.68
CA MET A 23 -28.26 -20.18 15.30
C MET A 23 -26.90 -20.06 14.63
N VAL A 24 -26.89 -20.10 13.29
CA VAL A 24 -25.72 -19.67 12.52
C VAL A 24 -25.65 -18.16 12.60
N GLY A 25 -24.99 -17.67 13.62
CA GLY A 25 -24.61 -16.27 13.74
C GLY A 25 -23.55 -15.95 12.70
N GLY A 26 -23.97 -15.57 11.51
CA GLY A 26 -23.07 -14.99 10.50
C GLY A 26 -22.53 -13.66 11.04
N ALA A 27 -21.27 -13.66 11.51
CA ALA A 27 -20.56 -12.41 11.76
C ALA A 27 -20.39 -11.70 10.41
N ALA A 28 -21.30 -10.80 10.10
CA ALA A 28 -21.11 -9.84 9.02
C ALA A 28 -19.91 -8.98 9.40
N SER A 29 -18.74 -9.29 8.83
CA SER A 29 -17.58 -8.41 8.89
C SER A 29 -17.99 -7.12 8.20
N THR A 30 -18.38 -6.12 8.96
CA THR A 30 -18.53 -4.76 8.46
C THR A 30 -17.15 -4.32 7.99
N LEU A 31 -16.92 -4.33 6.67
CA LEU A 31 -15.82 -3.57 6.06
C LEU A 31 -16.06 -2.12 6.47
N GLN A 32 -15.36 -1.70 7.49
CA GLN A 32 -15.33 -0.30 7.90
C GLN A 32 -14.61 0.44 6.76
N ALA A 33 -15.38 1.12 5.92
CA ALA A 33 -14.83 2.01 4.90
C ALA A 33 -13.96 3.04 5.66
N GLN A 34 -12.64 2.93 5.51
CA GLN A 34 -11.73 3.93 6.05
C GLN A 34 -12.13 5.27 5.48
N ALA A 35 -12.39 6.25 6.35
CA ALA A 35 -12.65 7.60 5.92
C ALA A 35 -11.49 8.07 5.03
N SER A 36 -11.83 8.64 3.87
CA SER A 36 -10.79 9.12 2.97
C SER A 36 -10.01 10.26 3.61
N PRO A 37 -8.68 10.31 3.45
CA PRO A 37 -7.85 11.40 3.95
C PRO A 37 -8.41 12.76 3.56
N LYS A 38 -8.35 13.70 4.49
CA LYS A 38 -8.65 15.10 4.19
C LYS A 38 -7.46 15.69 3.44
N ILE A 39 -7.63 15.93 2.15
CA ILE A 39 -6.58 16.47 1.28
C ILE A 39 -6.86 17.91 0.89
N PRO A 40 -5.82 18.74 0.61
CA PRO A 40 -5.95 20.07 0.06
C PRO A 40 -6.75 20.10 -1.26
N ALA A 41 -7.43 21.21 -1.53
CA ALA A 41 -8.32 21.34 -2.70
C ALA A 41 -7.59 21.11 -4.03
N GLU A 42 -6.34 21.55 -4.13
CA GLU A 42 -5.48 21.37 -5.31
C GLU A 42 -5.13 19.91 -5.62
N LEU A 43 -5.20 18.99 -4.63
CA LEU A 43 -4.95 17.57 -4.80
C LEU A 43 -6.23 16.76 -5.11
N VAL A 44 -7.41 17.35 -4.97
CA VAL A 44 -8.68 16.67 -5.28
C VAL A 44 -8.75 16.20 -6.74
N PRO A 45 -8.39 17.03 -7.76
CA PRO A 45 -8.35 16.57 -9.14
C PRO A 45 -7.33 15.46 -9.39
N VAL A 46 -6.15 15.52 -8.74
CA VAL A 46 -5.11 14.49 -8.84
C VAL A 46 -5.65 13.16 -8.34
N ARG A 47 -6.23 13.15 -7.13
CA ARG A 47 -6.84 11.96 -6.55
C ARG A 47 -7.92 11.39 -7.46
N ALA A 48 -8.81 12.24 -7.99
CA ALA A 48 -9.89 11.80 -8.89
C ALA A 48 -9.34 11.15 -10.17
N ALA A 49 -8.30 11.73 -10.79
CA ALA A 49 -7.67 11.20 -12.00
C ALA A 49 -6.98 9.84 -11.76
N LEU A 50 -6.43 9.63 -10.56
CA LEU A 50 -5.70 8.43 -10.19
C LEU A 50 -6.60 7.36 -9.54
N ASP A 51 -7.88 7.65 -9.24
CA ASP A 51 -8.77 6.73 -8.52
C ASP A 51 -9.02 5.41 -9.28
N LYS A 52 -8.89 5.39 -10.60
CA LYS A 52 -8.92 4.20 -11.44
C LYS A 52 -7.85 3.16 -11.07
N TYR A 53 -6.74 3.60 -10.52
CA TYR A 53 -5.63 2.74 -10.09
C TYR A 53 -5.85 2.06 -8.73
N ARG A 54 -7.04 2.19 -8.13
CA ARG A 54 -7.48 1.30 -7.05
C ARG A 54 -7.51 -0.16 -7.49
N ASP A 55 -7.69 -0.38 -8.80
CA ASP A 55 -7.43 -1.66 -9.44
C ASP A 55 -5.97 -1.67 -9.97
N PRO A 56 -5.07 -2.45 -9.37
CA PRO A 56 -3.67 -2.50 -9.79
C PRO A 56 -3.49 -3.07 -11.21
N ILE A 57 -4.48 -3.81 -11.73
CA ILE A 57 -4.43 -4.30 -13.12
C ILE A 57 -4.55 -3.14 -14.10
N VAL A 58 -5.38 -2.13 -13.78
CA VAL A 58 -5.47 -0.90 -14.60
C VAL A 58 -4.15 -0.14 -14.58
N ALA A 59 -3.46 -0.09 -13.43
CA ALA A 59 -2.14 0.53 -13.34
C ALA A 59 -1.12 -0.19 -14.25
N VAL A 60 -1.08 -1.52 -14.22
CA VAL A 60 -0.20 -2.33 -15.08
C VAL A 60 -0.53 -2.11 -16.56
N HIS A 61 -1.80 -2.09 -16.93
CA HIS A 61 -2.24 -1.81 -18.30
C HIS A 61 -1.78 -0.43 -18.78
N ASP A 62 -1.78 0.57 -17.91
CA ASP A 62 -1.35 1.92 -18.22
C ASP A 62 0.18 2.13 -18.10
N GLY A 63 0.96 1.05 -17.94
CA GLY A 63 2.41 1.06 -18.00
C GLY A 63 3.14 1.21 -16.67
N TYR A 64 2.44 1.04 -15.54
CA TYR A 64 3.08 0.96 -14.23
C TYR A 64 3.52 -0.47 -13.93
N PHE A 65 4.76 -0.65 -13.50
CA PHE A 65 5.32 -1.96 -13.15
C PHE A 65 5.60 -2.03 -11.66
N SER A 66 5.12 -3.11 -11.03
CA SER A 66 5.36 -3.36 -9.61
C SER A 66 6.82 -3.68 -9.32
N THR A 67 7.39 -3.06 -8.29
CA THR A 67 8.69 -3.44 -7.73
C THR A 67 8.60 -4.68 -6.83
N LEU A 68 7.40 -5.21 -6.59
CA LEU A 68 7.07 -6.34 -5.71
C LEU A 68 7.38 -6.11 -4.23
N GLY A 69 8.46 -5.41 -3.92
CA GLY A 69 8.92 -5.20 -2.56
C GLY A 69 8.16 -4.08 -1.83
N CYS A 70 7.80 -4.33 -0.59
CA CYS A 70 7.29 -3.31 0.31
C CYS A 70 8.45 -2.72 1.10
N ILE A 71 8.72 -1.43 0.92
CA ILE A 71 9.81 -0.72 1.58
C ILE A 71 9.36 -0.26 2.97
N ASP A 72 10.12 -0.61 4.00
CA ASP A 72 9.82 -0.31 5.41
C ASP A 72 11.03 0.27 6.14
N PHE A 73 10.79 1.29 6.94
CA PHE A 73 11.74 1.91 7.86
C PHE A 73 11.20 1.78 9.30
N PRO A 74 11.28 0.60 9.93
CA PRO A 74 10.61 0.35 11.22
C PRO A 74 11.03 1.30 12.34
N THR A 75 12.28 1.74 12.32
CA THR A 75 12.85 2.67 13.32
C THR A 75 13.00 4.10 12.78
N GLY A 76 12.67 4.31 11.51
CA GLY A 76 13.02 5.53 10.78
C GLY A 76 14.52 5.63 10.49
N GLU A 77 14.94 6.75 9.94
CA GLU A 77 16.34 7.03 9.63
C GLU A 77 16.68 8.49 9.97
N LYS A 78 17.87 8.76 10.49
CA LYS A 78 18.30 10.11 10.88
C LYS A 78 19.80 10.32 10.71
N GLY A 79 20.16 11.46 10.15
CA GLY A 79 21.51 12.04 10.22
C GLY A 79 22.60 11.40 9.36
N ASN A 80 23.83 11.84 9.52
CA ASN A 80 25.05 11.33 8.86
C ASN A 80 24.97 11.28 7.31
N GLY A 81 24.40 12.31 6.68
CA GLY A 81 24.21 12.36 5.22
C GLY A 81 23.10 11.46 4.70
N MET A 82 22.38 10.75 5.57
CA MET A 82 21.22 9.94 5.20
C MET A 82 19.98 10.81 5.08
N MET A 83 19.04 10.39 4.22
CA MET A 83 17.70 10.96 4.23
C MET A 83 17.05 10.77 5.60
N SER A 84 16.28 11.76 6.03
CA SER A 84 15.58 11.67 7.31
C SER A 84 14.17 11.12 7.10
N TYR A 85 13.95 9.89 7.57
CA TYR A 85 12.64 9.25 7.55
C TYR A 85 12.10 9.08 8.97
N LYS A 86 10.79 9.32 9.12
CA LYS A 86 10.06 8.91 10.32
C LYS A 86 9.80 7.40 10.27
N PRO A 87 9.61 6.71 11.42
CA PRO A 87 9.18 5.31 11.40
C PRO A 87 7.92 5.11 10.58
N GLY A 88 7.91 4.10 9.71
CA GLY A 88 6.79 3.77 8.83
C GLY A 88 7.25 3.18 7.52
N ALA A 89 6.30 2.84 6.66
CA ALA A 89 6.58 2.23 5.37
C ALA A 89 6.29 3.17 4.20
N MET A 90 6.99 2.98 3.10
CA MET A 90 6.68 3.59 1.81
C MET A 90 5.66 2.75 1.03
N GLY A 91 5.60 1.44 1.30
CA GLY A 91 4.73 0.51 0.60
C GLY A 91 5.38 -0.12 -0.63
N VAL A 92 4.54 -0.71 -1.47
CA VAL A 92 4.94 -1.31 -2.75
C VAL A 92 4.83 -0.26 -3.84
N HIS A 93 5.93 -0.03 -4.55
CA HIS A 93 5.99 0.95 -5.64
C HIS A 93 5.57 0.33 -6.97
N PHE A 94 4.75 1.04 -7.72
CA PHE A 94 4.43 0.76 -9.11
C PHE A 94 4.96 1.90 -9.95
N LEU A 95 6.09 1.69 -10.63
CA LEU A 95 6.79 2.70 -11.42
C LEU A 95 6.35 2.67 -12.88
N ASN A 96 6.09 3.83 -13.48
CA ASN A 96 5.87 4.01 -14.91
C ASN A 96 7.08 4.72 -15.55
N PRO A 97 8.04 4.00 -16.15
CA PRO A 97 9.23 4.59 -16.76
C PRO A 97 8.93 5.55 -17.92
N ALA A 98 7.79 5.36 -18.61
CA ALA A 98 7.41 6.23 -19.73
C ALA A 98 7.05 7.67 -19.29
N LEU A 99 6.76 7.86 -18.00
CA LEU A 99 6.47 9.18 -17.42
C LEU A 99 7.72 9.90 -16.90
N ILE A 100 8.89 9.24 -16.91
CA ILE A 100 10.15 9.84 -16.45
C ILE A 100 10.63 10.83 -17.51
N GLY A 101 10.88 12.06 -17.09
CA GLY A 101 11.34 13.13 -17.99
C GLY A 101 11.78 14.38 -17.24
N PRO A 102 12.25 15.42 -17.99
CA PRO A 102 12.77 16.65 -17.39
C PRO A 102 11.67 17.59 -16.86
N LYS A 103 10.41 17.24 -17.08
CA LYS A 103 9.26 17.99 -16.58
C LYS A 103 8.31 17.05 -15.86
N LEU A 104 7.91 17.44 -14.67
CA LEU A 104 6.88 16.72 -13.91
C LEU A 104 5.50 17.18 -14.38
N ASP A 105 4.61 16.23 -14.61
CA ASP A 105 3.19 16.48 -14.84
C ASP A 105 2.46 16.40 -13.50
N PRO A 106 1.78 17.46 -13.03
CA PRO A 106 1.06 17.43 -11.76
C PRO A 106 -0.02 16.34 -11.66
N MET A 107 -0.53 15.86 -12.80
CA MET A 107 -1.60 14.91 -12.88
C MET A 107 -1.13 13.46 -13.14
N LYS A 108 0.18 13.29 -13.42
CA LYS A 108 0.76 11.99 -13.82
C LYS A 108 2.01 11.68 -13.02
N PRO A 109 1.88 11.27 -11.74
CA PRO A 109 3.01 10.83 -10.94
C PRO A 109 3.68 9.62 -11.59
N GLN A 110 4.99 9.52 -11.48
CA GLN A 110 5.78 8.42 -12.00
C GLN A 110 5.56 7.13 -11.22
N VAL A 111 5.14 7.24 -9.95
CA VAL A 111 4.98 6.09 -9.05
C VAL A 111 3.61 6.12 -8.38
N LEU A 112 3.01 4.95 -8.25
CA LEU A 112 1.84 4.69 -7.41
C LEU A 112 2.27 3.85 -6.21
N LEU A 113 1.72 4.15 -5.04
CA LEU A 113 2.06 3.49 -3.78
C LEU A 113 0.93 2.58 -3.34
N TYR A 114 1.27 1.32 -3.07
CA TYR A 114 0.31 0.32 -2.60
C TYR A 114 0.73 -0.29 -1.28
N GLU A 115 -0.22 -0.88 -0.57
CA GLU A 115 0.03 -1.78 0.55
C GLU A 115 -0.74 -3.08 0.38
N TRP A 116 -0.25 -4.16 0.99
CA TRP A 116 -0.98 -5.41 1.08
C TRP A 116 -2.03 -5.35 2.20
N VAL A 117 -3.29 -5.56 1.86
CA VAL A 117 -4.40 -5.72 2.80
C VAL A 117 -5.02 -7.10 2.57
N GLY A 118 -4.65 -8.05 3.40
CA GLY A 118 -4.95 -9.46 3.13
C GLY A 118 -4.18 -9.95 1.90
N ASP A 119 -4.91 -10.40 0.91
CA ASP A 119 -4.41 -10.91 -0.38
C ASP A 119 -4.48 -9.87 -1.52
N ARG A 120 -4.80 -8.62 -1.21
CA ARG A 120 -5.03 -7.57 -2.20
C ARG A 120 -4.09 -6.38 -2.01
N LEU A 121 -3.69 -5.79 -3.13
CA LEU A 121 -3.03 -4.50 -3.17
C LEU A 121 -4.07 -3.39 -3.06
N GLN A 122 -3.86 -2.47 -2.13
CA GLN A 122 -4.69 -1.29 -1.93
C GLN A 122 -3.87 -0.04 -2.22
N LEU A 123 -4.37 0.82 -3.10
CA LEU A 123 -3.74 2.11 -3.41
C LEU A 123 -3.77 3.01 -2.17
N THR A 124 -2.61 3.55 -1.80
CA THR A 124 -2.42 4.39 -0.61
C THR A 124 -1.99 5.80 -0.94
N GLY A 125 -1.16 5.96 -1.98
CA GLY A 125 -0.57 7.23 -2.36
C GLY A 125 0.00 7.23 -3.77
N ALA A 126 0.72 8.28 -4.07
CA ALA A 126 1.47 8.46 -5.30
C ALA A 126 2.80 9.17 -5.01
N GLU A 127 3.71 9.16 -6.00
CA GLU A 127 5.00 9.77 -5.87
C GLU A 127 5.43 10.39 -7.20
N TRP A 128 5.88 11.64 -7.17
CA TRP A 128 6.62 12.23 -8.27
C TRP A 128 8.10 11.93 -8.09
N PHE A 129 8.67 11.38 -9.14
CA PHE A 129 10.04 10.90 -9.19
C PHE A 129 10.80 11.52 -10.36
N MET A 130 12.02 12.01 -10.13
CA MET A 130 12.89 12.54 -11.18
C MET A 130 14.34 12.12 -10.96
N PRO A 131 14.98 11.43 -11.93
CA PRO A 131 16.43 11.21 -11.89
C PRO A 131 17.21 12.51 -11.70
N ALA A 132 18.19 12.51 -10.80
CA ALA A 132 18.93 13.72 -10.42
C ALA A 132 19.68 14.38 -11.59
N GLN A 133 20.08 13.60 -12.60
CA GLN A 133 20.73 14.13 -13.80
C GLN A 133 19.80 15.02 -14.66
N LEU A 134 18.49 14.97 -14.45
CA LEU A 134 17.52 15.79 -15.19
C LEU A 134 17.26 17.15 -14.54
N SER A 135 17.69 17.36 -13.27
CA SER A 135 17.57 18.65 -12.58
C SER A 135 18.69 18.84 -11.57
N LYS A 136 19.39 19.97 -11.67
CA LYS A 136 20.44 20.37 -10.71
C LYS A 136 19.89 20.93 -9.41
N THR A 137 18.62 21.27 -9.37
CA THR A 137 17.94 21.82 -8.20
C THR A 137 16.68 21.03 -7.92
N ALA A 138 16.26 21.02 -6.66
CA ALA A 138 15.04 20.33 -6.26
C ALA A 138 13.84 20.80 -7.10
N PRO A 139 13.20 19.91 -7.88
CA PRO A 139 11.98 20.26 -8.61
C PRO A 139 10.85 20.60 -7.63
N MET A 140 9.87 21.36 -8.13
CA MET A 140 8.68 21.73 -7.35
C MET A 140 7.43 21.14 -8.00
N ILE A 141 6.50 20.62 -7.21
CA ILE A 141 5.18 20.18 -7.66
C ILE A 141 4.15 20.44 -6.54
N HIS A 142 2.94 20.86 -6.88
CA HIS A 142 1.89 21.18 -5.90
C HIS A 142 2.38 22.07 -4.74
N GLY A 143 3.25 23.04 -5.01
CA GLY A 143 3.83 23.92 -3.99
C GLY A 143 4.83 23.25 -3.04
N GLN A 144 5.19 21.98 -3.28
CA GLN A 144 6.15 21.22 -2.51
C GLN A 144 7.44 21.03 -3.29
N SER A 145 8.58 21.09 -2.58
CA SER A 145 9.87 20.72 -3.14
C SER A 145 10.06 19.21 -3.03
N LEU A 146 10.54 18.57 -4.10
CA LEU A 146 10.97 17.19 -4.03
C LEU A 146 12.16 17.06 -3.07
N GLN A 147 12.26 15.94 -2.39
CA GLN A 147 13.35 15.59 -1.49
C GLN A 147 14.52 14.96 -2.27
N GLY A 148 15.71 15.13 -1.78
CA GLY A 148 16.91 14.59 -2.42
C GLY A 148 17.97 15.67 -2.75
N PRO A 149 18.88 15.43 -3.73
CA PRO A 149 18.98 14.15 -4.43
C PRO A 149 19.52 13.07 -3.50
N MET A 150 19.06 11.85 -3.70
CA MET A 150 19.43 10.71 -2.88
C MET A 150 19.79 9.49 -3.74
N GLU A 151 20.49 8.53 -3.13
CA GLU A 151 20.76 7.21 -3.72
C GLU A 151 19.44 6.44 -3.97
N GLY A 152 19.48 5.45 -4.84
CA GLY A 152 18.37 4.51 -5.01
C GLY A 152 18.13 3.66 -3.77
N HIS A 153 16.93 3.12 -3.65
CA HIS A 153 16.50 2.25 -2.54
C HIS A 153 16.76 0.79 -2.89
N GLU A 154 17.93 0.27 -2.56
CA GLU A 154 18.24 -1.15 -2.76
C GLU A 154 17.40 -2.04 -1.84
N PRO A 155 16.95 -3.20 -2.33
CA PRO A 155 17.22 -3.79 -3.65
C PRO A 155 16.22 -3.36 -4.73
N VAL A 156 15.28 -2.48 -4.43
CA VAL A 156 14.18 -2.10 -5.31
C VAL A 156 14.65 -1.17 -6.44
N LEU A 157 15.49 -0.21 -6.12
CA LEU A 157 16.14 0.69 -7.06
C LEU A 157 17.66 0.62 -6.88
N PRO A 158 18.45 0.51 -7.97
CA PRO A 158 19.90 0.54 -7.89
C PRO A 158 20.40 1.77 -7.15
N LYS A 159 21.39 1.60 -6.28
CA LYS A 159 21.99 2.68 -5.49
C LYS A 159 22.49 3.85 -6.34
N GLU A 160 22.99 3.55 -7.52
CA GLU A 160 23.51 4.51 -8.50
C GLU A 160 22.41 5.37 -9.15
N LEU A 161 21.15 4.98 -9.01
CA LEU A 161 20.03 5.76 -9.52
C LEU A 161 19.72 6.91 -8.55
N HIS A 162 20.52 7.96 -8.66
CA HIS A 162 20.28 9.18 -7.87
C HIS A 162 19.02 9.88 -8.34
N HIS A 163 18.19 10.31 -7.40
CA HIS A 163 16.88 10.86 -7.74
C HIS A 163 16.37 11.91 -6.72
N TRP A 164 15.37 12.62 -7.18
CA TRP A 164 14.47 13.45 -6.39
C TRP A 164 13.12 12.76 -6.30
N ASP A 165 12.46 12.79 -5.16
CA ASP A 165 11.12 12.27 -4.99
C ASP A 165 10.20 13.15 -4.14
N LEU A 166 8.89 12.96 -4.29
CA LEU A 166 7.87 13.51 -3.40
C LEU A 166 6.70 12.55 -3.29
N HIS A 167 6.52 11.98 -2.12
CA HIS A 167 5.37 11.14 -1.78
C HIS A 167 4.15 12.00 -1.44
N VAL A 168 2.95 11.50 -1.77
CA VAL A 168 1.67 12.06 -1.33
C VAL A 168 0.67 10.97 -0.99
N TRP A 169 0.07 11.02 0.19
CA TRP A 169 -0.83 10.00 0.71
C TRP A 169 -2.29 10.37 0.48
N LEU A 170 -2.83 10.00 -0.67
CA LEU A 170 -4.15 10.42 -1.13
C LEU A 170 -5.31 9.53 -0.65
N TRP A 171 -5.06 8.25 -0.35
CA TRP A 171 -6.10 7.28 0.03
C TRP A 171 -5.92 6.68 1.42
N LYS A 172 -4.80 6.95 2.08
CA LYS A 172 -4.53 6.49 3.42
C LYS A 172 -4.00 7.63 4.28
N ASP A 173 -4.64 7.88 5.42
CA ASP A 173 -4.14 8.87 6.37
C ASP A 173 -2.70 8.56 6.77
N ASN A 174 -1.89 9.61 6.83
CA ASN A 174 -0.51 9.49 7.25
C ASN A 174 -0.26 10.31 8.52
N PRO A 175 -0.09 9.66 9.68
CA PRO A 175 0.27 10.36 10.92
C PRO A 175 1.60 11.10 10.83
N ASN A 176 2.49 10.69 9.91
CA ASN A 176 3.76 11.36 9.67
C ASN A 176 3.62 12.67 8.86
N GLY A 177 2.47 12.87 8.20
CA GLY A 177 2.16 14.02 7.35
C GLY A 177 1.83 13.63 5.91
N LEU A 178 1.02 14.46 5.24
CA LEU A 178 0.52 14.21 3.88
C LEU A 178 1.64 13.96 2.85
N PHE A 179 2.74 14.68 2.95
CA PHE A 179 3.90 14.63 2.05
C PHE A 179 5.13 13.94 2.67
N SER A 180 4.97 13.22 3.78
CA SER A 180 6.08 12.47 4.35
C SER A 180 6.39 11.25 3.48
N SER A 181 7.66 10.95 3.27
CA SER A 181 8.11 9.78 2.49
C SER A 181 7.65 8.46 3.09
N THR A 182 7.47 8.40 4.42
CA THR A 182 6.98 7.21 5.12
C THR A 182 5.62 7.45 5.75
N ASN A 183 4.80 6.39 5.81
CA ASN A 183 3.50 6.39 6.48
C ASN A 183 3.49 5.34 7.59
N SER A 184 3.34 5.77 8.84
CA SER A 184 3.31 4.87 10.00
C SER A 184 2.06 3.99 10.07
N ALA A 185 1.02 4.30 9.28
CA ALA A 185 -0.18 3.48 9.15
C ALA A 185 -0.07 2.41 8.05
N VAL A 186 0.90 2.50 7.12
CA VAL A 186 1.21 1.47 6.11
C VAL A 186 2.01 0.35 6.73
N LYS A 187 1.71 -0.91 6.40
CA LYS A 187 2.35 -2.10 6.97
C LYS A 187 2.86 -3.02 5.86
N CYS A 188 4.16 -3.30 5.87
CA CYS A 188 4.81 -4.24 4.97
C CYS A 188 4.70 -5.71 5.40
N ALA A 189 4.52 -5.98 6.68
CA ALA A 189 4.65 -7.31 7.29
C ALA A 189 3.68 -8.38 6.75
N LYS A 190 2.71 -8.01 5.93
CA LYS A 190 1.72 -8.94 5.34
C LYS A 190 1.92 -9.21 3.85
N GLY A 191 2.90 -8.56 3.23
CA GLY A 191 3.23 -8.77 1.83
C GLY A 191 4.16 -9.97 1.62
N PRO A 192 4.18 -10.54 0.40
CA PRO A 192 5.07 -11.65 0.07
C PRO A 192 6.55 -11.24 0.11
N TYR A 193 6.85 -9.95 -0.11
CA TYR A 193 8.20 -9.39 -0.09
C TYR A 193 8.20 -8.09 0.71
N SER A 194 9.00 -8.04 1.75
CA SER A 194 9.17 -6.88 2.61
C SER A 194 10.66 -6.64 2.87
N PHE A 195 11.09 -5.39 2.74
CA PHE A 195 12.47 -4.97 2.93
C PHE A 195 12.52 -3.91 4.02
N ALA A 196 13.22 -4.21 5.12
CA ALA A 196 13.65 -3.19 6.06
C ALA A 196 14.90 -2.53 5.49
N GLU A 197 14.80 -1.25 5.12
CA GLU A 197 15.89 -0.52 4.50
C GLU A 197 16.61 0.41 5.46
N LYS A 198 17.89 0.68 5.14
CA LYS A 198 18.57 1.87 5.62
C LYS A 198 18.23 3.03 4.71
N GLY A 199 18.05 4.22 5.28
CA GLY A 199 17.83 5.41 4.49
C GLY A 199 18.95 5.60 3.46
N PRO A 200 18.62 5.98 2.21
CA PRO A 200 19.62 6.27 1.19
C PRO A 200 20.43 7.51 1.58
N LYS A 201 21.67 7.57 1.12
CA LYS A 201 22.50 8.76 1.34
C LYS A 201 22.03 9.91 0.46
N MET A 202 22.14 11.12 1.03
CA MET A 202 22.08 12.35 0.24
C MET A 202 23.29 12.43 -0.67
N VAL A 203 23.06 12.81 -1.91
CA VAL A 203 24.10 12.96 -2.93
C VAL A 203 24.40 14.43 -3.11
N MET A 204 25.69 14.79 -3.01
CA MET A 204 26.15 16.13 -3.36
C MET A 204 26.13 16.28 -4.88
N GLN A 205 25.50 17.34 -5.40
CA GLN A 205 25.53 17.68 -6.82
C GLN A 205 26.69 18.64 -7.11
#